data_f197c9995951cc9f8594d8c8accdddcb
#
_entry.id   f197c9995951cc9f8594d8c8accdddcb
#
_cell.length_a   1.000
_cell.length_b   1.000
_cell.length_c   1.000
_cell.angle_alpha   90.00
_cell.angle_beta   90.00
_cell.angle_gamma   90.00
#
_symmetry.space_group_name_H-M   'P 1'
#
loop_
_entity.id
_entity.type
_entity.pdbx_description
1 polymer ?
#
loop_
_entity_poly.entity_id
_entity_poly.type
_entity_poly.pdbx_seq_one_letter_code
_entity_poly.pdbx_strand_id
1 'polypeptide(L)'
;MAQVLLKSFLAKALCEPFAWGTHDCMMFVADWARAATGQDPADGWRGTYQDEAGAREILALSGGEAAHMSARLRPLGWKPVADSLGAGDIVLGRLPRHDDPIAGVCVGSRKAAFLTARGLLVWRPDVVAAWYHPEVRAHG
;
A
#
# COMPACT_ATOMS: atom_id res chain seq x y z
N MET A 1 5.02 2.77 -18.65
CA MET A 1 3.92 1.84 -18.42
C MET A 1 3.42 1.84 -17.01
N ALA A 2 4.26 1.62 -15.99
CA ALA A 2 3.81 1.68 -14.60
C ALA A 2 3.25 3.05 -14.22
N GLN A 3 3.80 4.14 -14.71
CA GLN A 3 3.30 5.48 -14.41
C GLN A 3 1.91 5.73 -15.00
N VAL A 4 1.64 5.23 -16.21
CA VAL A 4 0.30 5.35 -16.81
C VAL A 4 -0.71 4.51 -16.04
N LEU A 5 -0.33 3.28 -15.70
CA LEU A 5 -1.17 2.41 -14.89
C LEU A 5 -1.43 3.00 -13.51
N LEU A 6 -0.41 3.59 -12.89
CA LEU A 6 -0.53 4.22 -11.58
C LEU A 6 -1.51 5.41 -11.62
N LYS A 7 -1.44 6.26 -12.64
CA LYS A 7 -2.39 7.37 -12.81
C LYS A 7 -3.83 6.87 -12.91
N SER A 8 -4.07 5.86 -13.74
CA SER A 8 -5.41 5.28 -13.89
C SER A 8 -5.89 4.65 -12.59
N PHE A 9 -4.99 3.96 -11.90
CA PHE A 9 -5.29 3.33 -10.62
C PHE A 9 -5.70 4.36 -9.57
N LEU A 10 -4.94 5.45 -9.44
CA LEU A 10 -5.23 6.50 -8.47
C LEU A 10 -6.55 7.22 -8.79
N ALA A 11 -6.82 7.48 -10.06
CA ALA A 11 -8.07 8.09 -10.49
C ALA A 11 -9.28 7.21 -10.11
N LYS A 12 -9.16 5.91 -10.29
CA LYS A 12 -10.21 4.96 -9.90
C LYS A 12 -10.38 4.90 -8.39
N ALA A 13 -9.28 4.89 -7.65
CA ALA A 13 -9.32 4.83 -6.19
C ALA A 13 -10.04 6.05 -5.58
N LEU A 14 -9.90 7.22 -6.20
CA LEU A 14 -10.59 8.44 -5.77
C LEU A 14 -12.10 8.33 -5.89
N CYS A 15 -12.62 7.49 -6.80
CA CYS A 15 -14.06 7.35 -7.04
C CYS A 15 -14.74 6.40 -6.07
N GLU A 16 -13.98 5.65 -5.27
CA GLU A 16 -14.53 4.69 -4.33
C GLU A 16 -14.47 5.24 -2.90
N PRO A 17 -15.55 5.13 -2.11
CA PRO A 17 -15.52 5.57 -0.72
C PRO A 17 -14.66 4.63 0.13
N PHE A 18 -14.01 5.21 1.13
CA PHE A 18 -13.26 4.43 2.12
C PHE A 18 -14.20 3.44 2.83
N ALA A 19 -13.75 2.19 2.95
CA ALA A 19 -14.49 1.15 3.64
C ALA A 19 -13.52 0.12 4.22
N TRP A 20 -13.59 -0.09 5.52
CA TRP A 20 -12.73 -1.06 6.18
C TRP A 20 -12.90 -2.46 5.57
N GLY A 21 -11.79 -3.13 5.29
CA GLY A 21 -11.75 -4.48 4.75
C GLY A 21 -11.88 -4.58 3.24
N THR A 22 -12.34 -3.54 2.56
CA THR A 22 -12.55 -3.55 1.10
C THR A 22 -11.86 -2.40 0.38
N HIS A 23 -11.84 -1.20 0.96
CA HIS A 23 -11.17 -0.04 0.37
C HIS A 23 -10.62 0.84 1.49
N ASP A 24 -9.61 0.35 2.17
CA ASP A 24 -8.85 1.05 3.21
C ASP A 24 -7.38 1.16 2.79
N CYS A 25 -6.52 1.66 3.66
CA CYS A 25 -5.12 1.88 3.32
C CYS A 25 -4.40 0.59 2.92
N MET A 26 -4.65 -0.52 3.58
CA MET A 26 -4.03 -1.81 3.25
C MET A 26 -4.60 -2.40 1.97
N MET A 27 -5.92 -2.34 1.78
CA MET A 27 -6.57 -2.84 0.58
C MET A 27 -6.23 -2.00 -0.64
N PHE A 28 -6.05 -0.70 -0.48
CA PHE A 28 -5.59 0.21 -1.53
C PHE A 28 -4.22 -0.24 -2.07
N VAL A 29 -3.28 -0.53 -1.18
CA VAL A 29 -1.95 -1.00 -1.56
C VAL A 29 -2.01 -2.39 -2.18
N ALA A 30 -2.83 -3.29 -1.63
CA ALA A 30 -3.03 -4.63 -2.20
C ALA A 30 -3.67 -4.56 -3.59
N ASP A 31 -4.61 -3.65 -3.79
CA ASP A 31 -5.22 -3.41 -5.11
C ASP A 31 -4.19 -2.95 -6.13
N TRP A 32 -3.28 -2.05 -5.72
CA TRP A 32 -2.19 -1.63 -6.58
C TRP A 32 -1.28 -2.80 -6.96
N ALA A 33 -0.85 -3.60 -5.97
CA ALA A 33 0.01 -4.75 -6.22
C ALA A 33 -0.65 -5.72 -7.21
N ARG A 34 -1.93 -5.98 -7.04
CA ARG A 34 -2.69 -6.84 -7.95
C ARG A 34 -2.80 -6.25 -9.35
N ALA A 35 -3.08 -4.95 -9.46
CA ALA A 35 -3.17 -4.27 -10.75
C ALA A 35 -1.82 -4.27 -11.48
N ALA A 36 -0.74 -4.08 -10.75
CA ALA A 36 0.60 -3.95 -11.33
C ALA A 36 1.24 -5.30 -11.68
N THR A 37 0.94 -6.37 -10.94
CA THR A 37 1.61 -7.67 -11.07
C THR A 37 0.68 -8.84 -11.38
N GLY A 38 -0.62 -8.67 -11.22
CA GLY A 38 -1.61 -9.74 -11.36
C GLY A 38 -1.76 -10.62 -10.13
N GLN A 39 -0.96 -10.40 -9.08
CA GLN A 39 -1.00 -11.19 -7.86
C GLN A 39 -1.47 -10.34 -6.67
N ASP A 40 -2.38 -10.90 -5.88
CA ASP A 40 -3.05 -10.19 -4.79
C ASP A 40 -2.45 -10.54 -3.42
N PRO A 41 -1.73 -9.61 -2.77
CA PRO A 41 -1.19 -9.87 -1.44
C PRO A 41 -2.27 -9.96 -0.35
N ALA A 42 -3.48 -9.52 -0.62
CA ALA A 42 -4.60 -9.61 0.32
C ALA A 42 -5.52 -10.80 0.05
N ASP A 43 -5.12 -11.71 -0.83
CA ASP A 43 -5.90 -12.91 -1.11
C ASP A 43 -6.12 -13.71 0.18
N GLY A 44 -7.38 -14.05 0.43
CA GLY A 44 -7.80 -14.82 1.61
C GLY A 44 -8.20 -13.97 2.81
N TRP A 45 -7.96 -12.64 2.82
CA TRP A 45 -8.39 -11.81 3.95
C TRP A 45 -9.13 -10.53 3.57
N ARG A 46 -9.41 -10.32 2.28
CA ARG A 46 -10.31 -9.24 1.84
C ARG A 46 -11.70 -9.46 2.45
N GLY A 47 -12.28 -8.39 3.03
CA GLY A 47 -13.61 -8.45 3.62
C GLY A 47 -13.70 -9.20 4.94
N THR A 48 -12.57 -9.62 5.53
CA THR A 48 -12.57 -10.39 6.78
C THR A 48 -12.66 -9.51 8.03
N TYR A 49 -12.59 -8.21 7.87
CA TYR A 49 -12.81 -7.24 8.95
C TYR A 49 -13.63 -6.07 8.40
N GLN A 50 -14.37 -5.37 9.26
CA GLN A 50 -15.26 -4.29 8.86
C GLN A 50 -15.04 -2.99 9.62
N ASP A 51 -14.03 -2.93 10.50
CA ASP A 51 -13.73 -1.75 11.29
C ASP A 51 -12.23 -1.64 11.59
N GLU A 52 -11.83 -0.54 12.16
CA GLU A 52 -10.44 -0.28 12.53
C GLU A 52 -9.93 -1.30 13.56
N ALA A 53 -10.76 -1.66 14.53
CA ALA A 53 -10.38 -2.63 15.57
C ALA A 53 -10.06 -3.98 14.97
N GLY A 54 -10.87 -4.45 14.01
CA GLY A 54 -10.62 -5.71 13.30
C GLY A 54 -9.33 -5.67 12.48
N ALA A 55 -9.05 -4.55 11.82
CA ALA A 55 -7.79 -4.35 11.10
C ALA A 55 -6.59 -4.41 12.04
N ARG A 56 -6.65 -3.71 13.16
CA ARG A 56 -5.57 -3.70 14.16
C ARG A 56 -5.31 -5.09 14.75
N GLU A 57 -6.37 -5.86 14.96
CA GLU A 57 -6.26 -7.23 15.47
C GLU A 57 -5.48 -8.13 14.51
N ILE A 58 -5.79 -8.06 13.21
CA ILE A 58 -5.08 -8.82 12.19
C ILE A 58 -3.60 -8.42 12.15
N LEU A 59 -3.31 -7.14 12.19
CA LEU A 59 -1.94 -6.64 12.16
C LEU A 59 -1.16 -7.07 13.41
N ALA A 60 -1.80 -7.03 14.57
CA ALA A 60 -1.17 -7.46 15.82
C ALA A 60 -0.81 -8.96 15.80
N LEU A 61 -1.70 -9.80 15.26
CA LEU A 61 -1.46 -11.23 15.12
C LEU A 61 -0.30 -11.53 14.17
N SER A 62 -0.02 -10.64 13.23
CA SER A 62 1.06 -10.77 12.26
C SER A 62 2.39 -10.16 12.75
N GLY A 63 2.42 -9.56 13.95
CA GLY A 63 3.61 -8.92 14.47
C GLY A 63 3.75 -7.44 14.11
N GLY A 64 2.67 -6.79 13.67
CA GLY A 64 2.64 -5.37 13.29
C GLY A 64 2.55 -5.16 11.79
N GLU A 65 2.42 -3.90 11.37
CA GLU A 65 2.19 -3.53 9.97
C GLU A 65 3.34 -3.97 9.06
N ALA A 66 4.57 -3.68 9.44
CA ALA A 66 5.75 -4.01 8.61
C ALA A 66 5.89 -5.52 8.42
N ALA A 67 5.73 -6.28 9.50
CA ALA A 67 5.81 -7.75 9.44
C ALA A 67 4.68 -8.33 8.59
N HIS A 68 3.47 -7.81 8.73
CA HIS A 68 2.32 -8.23 7.94
C HIS A 68 2.54 -7.98 6.46
N MET A 69 2.95 -6.77 6.09
CA MET A 69 3.21 -6.40 4.70
C MET A 69 4.34 -7.23 4.10
N SER A 70 5.43 -7.41 4.83
CA SER A 70 6.54 -8.22 4.38
C SER A 70 6.13 -9.66 4.12
N ALA A 71 5.36 -10.26 5.01
CA ALA A 71 4.87 -11.63 4.87
C ALA A 71 3.96 -11.80 3.66
N ARG A 72 3.20 -10.78 3.30
CA ARG A 72 2.28 -10.82 2.16
C ARG A 72 2.92 -10.46 0.83
N LEU A 73 3.87 -9.54 0.84
CA LEU A 73 4.47 -9.00 -0.38
C LEU A 73 5.66 -9.83 -0.88
N ARG A 74 6.54 -10.26 0.01
CA ARG A 74 7.78 -10.94 -0.40
C ARG A 74 7.55 -12.25 -1.17
N PRO A 75 6.60 -13.12 -0.79
CA PRO A 75 6.32 -14.32 -1.58
C PRO A 75 5.86 -14.04 -3.00
N LEU A 76 5.35 -12.83 -3.27
CA LEU A 76 4.87 -12.42 -4.58
C LEU A 76 5.92 -11.66 -5.41
N GLY A 77 7.17 -11.63 -4.93
CA GLY A 77 8.27 -11.03 -5.68
C GLY A 77 8.60 -9.60 -5.32
N TRP A 78 7.90 -9.01 -4.35
CA TRP A 78 8.26 -7.70 -3.82
C TRP A 78 9.47 -7.81 -2.90
N LYS A 79 10.42 -6.89 -3.05
CA LYS A 79 11.70 -6.92 -2.35
C LYS A 79 11.89 -5.64 -1.55
N PRO A 80 12.57 -5.70 -0.39
CA PRO A 80 12.85 -4.49 0.38
C PRO A 80 13.64 -3.47 -0.44
N VAL A 81 13.26 -2.20 -0.34
CA VAL A 81 13.99 -1.09 -0.96
C VAL A 81 15.23 -0.81 -0.13
N ALA A 82 16.40 -0.77 -0.78
CA ALA A 82 17.68 -0.56 -0.11
C ALA A 82 18.11 0.91 -0.13
N ASP A 83 17.76 1.66 -1.17
CA ASP A 83 18.27 3.02 -1.37
C ASP A 83 17.17 4.05 -1.62
N SER A 84 16.61 4.15 -2.81
CA SER A 84 15.65 5.19 -3.13
C SER A 84 14.31 4.64 -3.61
N LEU A 85 13.24 5.35 -3.26
CA LEU A 85 11.89 5.02 -3.68
C LEU A 85 11.66 5.35 -5.15
N GLY A 86 10.96 4.47 -5.85
CA GLY A 86 10.51 4.70 -7.22
C GLY A 86 9.00 4.72 -7.31
N ALA A 87 8.46 5.33 -8.37
CA ALA A 87 7.02 5.32 -8.61
C ALA A 87 6.53 3.87 -8.74
N GLY A 88 5.45 3.55 -8.05
CA GLY A 88 4.89 2.20 -8.01
C GLY A 88 5.41 1.32 -6.87
N ASP A 89 6.43 1.76 -6.13
CA ASP A 89 6.88 1.06 -4.94
C ASP A 89 5.80 1.16 -3.85
N ILE A 90 5.80 0.19 -2.95
CA ILE A 90 4.90 0.17 -1.80
C ILE A 90 5.67 0.64 -0.57
N VAL A 91 5.08 1.53 0.19
CA VAL A 91 5.71 2.12 1.37
C VAL A 91 4.82 1.97 2.59
N LEU A 92 5.46 1.79 3.74
CA LEU A 92 4.84 1.97 5.04
C LEU A 92 5.48 3.20 5.65
N GLY A 93 4.69 4.24 5.88
CA GLY A 93 5.21 5.55 6.27
C GLY A 93 4.47 6.20 7.41
N ARG A 94 5.15 7.07 8.13
CA ARG A 94 4.55 7.90 9.17
C ARG A 94 4.08 9.21 8.57
N LEU A 95 2.85 9.57 8.89
CA LEU A 95 2.22 10.80 8.46
C LEU A 95 1.92 11.70 9.66
N PRO A 96 1.89 13.03 9.47
CA PRO A 96 1.45 13.94 10.53
C PRO A 96 0.03 13.58 11.00
N ARG A 97 -0.20 13.69 12.29
CA ARG A 97 -1.52 13.46 12.92
C ARG A 97 -2.04 12.02 12.83
N HIS A 98 -1.15 11.06 12.51
CA HIS A 98 -1.47 9.64 12.53
C HIS A 98 -0.51 8.96 13.50
N ASP A 99 -1.04 8.21 14.44
CA ASP A 99 -0.24 7.54 15.47
C ASP A 99 0.49 6.32 14.91
N ASP A 100 -0.19 5.58 14.04
CA ASP A 100 0.37 4.36 13.45
C ASP A 100 0.87 4.62 12.04
N PRO A 101 1.90 3.88 11.57
CA PRO A 101 2.32 3.95 10.18
C PRO A 101 1.19 3.53 9.23
N ILE A 102 1.16 4.13 8.05
CA ILE A 102 0.15 3.88 7.03
C ILE A 102 0.80 3.37 5.77
N ALA A 103 0.18 2.38 5.13
CA ALA A 103 0.62 1.86 3.84
C ALA A 103 0.22 2.80 2.71
N GLY A 104 1.10 2.96 1.73
CA GLY A 104 0.88 3.81 0.58
C GLY A 104 1.60 3.32 -0.67
N VAL A 105 1.33 3.98 -1.78
CA VAL A 105 1.94 3.70 -3.08
C VAL A 105 2.76 4.90 -3.52
N CYS A 106 4.03 4.71 -3.79
CA CYS A 106 4.93 5.80 -4.20
C CYS A 106 4.54 6.35 -5.57
N VAL A 107 4.54 7.67 -5.68
CA VAL A 107 4.15 8.37 -6.91
C VAL A 107 5.33 9.11 -7.56
N GLY A 108 6.51 9.03 -6.97
CA GLY A 108 7.71 9.72 -7.42
C GLY A 108 8.10 10.85 -6.46
N SER A 109 9.33 11.34 -6.58
CA SER A 109 9.86 12.44 -5.77
C SER A 109 9.74 12.22 -4.26
N ARG A 110 9.89 10.98 -3.81
CA ARG A 110 9.76 10.54 -2.42
C ARG A 110 8.37 10.74 -1.82
N LYS A 111 7.38 11.01 -2.66
CA LYS A 111 5.98 11.15 -2.24
C LYS A 111 5.24 9.85 -2.46
N ALA A 112 4.23 9.63 -1.65
CA ALA A 112 3.35 8.48 -1.80
C ALA A 112 1.89 8.91 -1.62
N ALA A 113 1.00 8.13 -2.24
CA ALA A 113 -0.43 8.28 -2.09
C ALA A 113 -0.92 7.32 -1.01
N PHE A 114 -1.72 7.84 -0.10
CA PHE A 114 -2.28 7.10 1.03
C PHE A 114 -3.80 7.25 1.01
N LEU A 115 -4.50 6.13 1.09
CA LEU A 115 -5.96 6.18 1.22
C LEU A 115 -6.32 6.24 2.71
N THR A 116 -6.94 7.34 3.11
CA THR A 116 -7.39 7.56 4.48
C THR A 116 -8.92 7.65 4.52
N ALA A 117 -9.49 7.62 5.71
CA ALA A 117 -10.93 7.80 5.88
C ALA A 117 -11.44 9.15 5.34
N ARG A 118 -10.55 10.12 5.17
CA ARG A 118 -10.85 11.45 4.62
C ARG A 118 -10.57 11.55 3.12
N GLY A 119 -10.11 10.47 2.50
CA GLY A 119 -9.77 10.42 1.08
C GLY A 119 -8.31 10.17 0.81
N LEU A 120 -7.90 10.36 -0.43
CA LEU A 120 -6.55 10.11 -0.90
C LEU A 120 -5.65 11.30 -0.55
N LEU A 121 -4.56 11.03 0.13
CA LEU A 121 -3.55 12.02 0.53
C LEU A 121 -2.23 11.71 -0.16
N VAL A 122 -1.61 12.69 -0.81
CA VAL A 122 -0.24 12.58 -1.32
C VAL A 122 0.68 13.34 -0.39
N TRP A 123 1.70 12.64 0.12
CA TRP A 123 2.60 13.19 1.13
C TRP A 123 3.99 12.59 1.01
N ARG A 124 4.98 13.30 1.52
CA ARG A 124 6.34 12.76 1.68
C ARG A 124 6.46 12.18 3.08
N PRO A 125 6.30 10.86 3.28
CA PRO A 125 6.29 10.27 4.61
C PRO A 125 7.70 10.08 5.17
N ASP A 126 7.77 9.89 6.49
CA ASP A 126 8.93 9.27 7.12
C ASP A 126 8.81 7.76 6.92
N VAL A 127 9.72 7.18 6.16
CA VAL A 127 9.62 5.78 5.73
C VAL A 127 10.00 4.84 6.87
N VAL A 128 9.10 3.93 7.20
CA VAL A 128 9.34 2.82 8.13
C VAL A 128 9.85 1.60 7.39
N ALA A 129 9.25 1.27 6.26
CA ALA A 129 9.64 0.16 5.39
C ALA A 129 9.13 0.44 3.98
N ALA A 130 9.77 -0.17 2.99
CA ALA A 130 9.34 -0.04 1.60
C ALA A 130 9.73 -1.27 0.80
N TRP A 131 8.94 -1.56 -0.24
CA TRP A 131 9.16 -2.70 -1.11
C TRP A 131 9.00 -2.27 -2.57
N TYR A 132 9.83 -2.86 -3.42
CA TYR A 132 9.71 -2.68 -4.87
C TYR A 132 9.50 -4.02 -5.55
N HIS A 133 8.93 -3.99 -6.75
CA HIS A 133 8.82 -5.17 -7.59
C HIS A 133 9.63 -4.93 -8.87
N PRO A 134 10.56 -5.84 -9.23
CA PRO A 134 11.41 -5.64 -10.42
C PRO A 134 10.62 -5.40 -11.71
N GLU A 135 9.50 -6.10 -11.90
CA GLU A 135 8.67 -5.93 -13.09
C GLU A 135 7.97 -4.57 -13.12
N VAL A 136 7.55 -4.06 -11.96
CA VAL A 136 6.91 -2.74 -11.87
C VAL A 136 7.92 -1.64 -12.19
N ARG A 137 9.13 -1.73 -11.65
CA ARG A 137 10.21 -0.77 -11.94
C ARG A 137 10.69 -0.84 -13.39
N ALA A 138 10.71 -2.03 -13.98
CA ALA A 138 11.15 -2.21 -15.36
C ALA A 138 10.23 -1.51 -16.36
N HIS A 139 8.94 -1.32 -16.02
CA HIS A 139 7.94 -0.67 -16.87
C HIS A 139 7.67 0.79 -16.46
N GLY A 140 8.37 1.27 -15.47
CA GLY A 140 8.30 2.65 -15.00
C GLY A 140 9.42 3.49 -15.54
#